data_1f56b50c4a179f83b0c2bc1fa7b0c2ef
#
_entry.id   1f56b50c4a179f83b0c2bc1fa7b0c2ef
#
_cell.length_a   1.000
_cell.length_b   1.000
_cell.length_c   1.000
_cell.angle_alpha   90.00
_cell.angle_beta   90.00
_cell.angle_gamma   90.00
#
_symmetry.space_group_name_H-M   'P 1'
#
loop_
_entity.id
_entity.type
_entity.pdbx_description
1 polymer ?
#
loop_
_entity_poly.entity_id
_entity_poly.type
_entity_poly.pdbx_seq_one_letter_code
_entity_poly.pdbx_strand_id
1 'polypeptide(L)' 'MIKISFEKIAADKKTSMIKWCNERFGKSDPDPRGLVGNKRWTYDCVGPKLFFFFNNDHDHILFALKWA' A
#
# COMPACT_ATOMS: atom_id res chain seq x y z
N MET A 1 -0.51 -7.25 -11.00
CA MET A 1 -0.07 -6.50 -9.81
C MET A 1 -0.01 -5.01 -10.13
N ILE A 2 -0.56 -4.20 -9.26
CA ILE A 2 -0.66 -2.76 -9.46
C ILE A 2 0.14 -2.06 -8.37
N LYS A 3 1.00 -1.12 -8.75
CA LYS A 3 1.88 -0.41 -7.84
C LYS A 3 1.55 1.07 -7.82
N ILE A 4 1.44 1.65 -6.63
CA ILE A 4 1.30 3.10 -6.43
C ILE A 4 2.50 3.59 -5.63
N SER A 5 3.13 4.68 -6.09
CA SER A 5 4.30 5.26 -5.44
C SER A 5 4.01 6.65 -4.92
N PHE A 6 4.55 6.95 -3.73
CA PHE A 6 4.53 8.29 -3.15
C PHE A 6 5.96 8.70 -2.84
N GLU A 7 6.36 9.89 -3.30
CA GLU A 7 7.76 10.34 -3.20
C GLU A 7 8.12 10.88 -1.82
N LYS A 8 7.33 11.78 -1.29
CA LYS A 8 7.57 12.40 0.01
C LYS A 8 6.29 12.42 0.78
N ILE A 9 6.19 11.58 1.79
CA ILE A 9 4.96 11.47 2.55
C ILE A 9 5.28 11.62 4.05
N ALA A 10 4.44 12.39 4.75
CA ALA A 10 4.59 12.59 6.18
C ALA A 10 4.37 11.28 6.93
N ALA A 11 5.11 11.08 8.03
CA ALA A 11 5.06 9.82 8.77
C ALA A 11 3.66 9.52 9.32
N ASP A 12 2.93 10.53 9.78
CA ASP A 12 1.57 10.35 10.28
C ASP A 12 0.61 9.95 9.17
N LYS A 13 0.74 10.53 7.98
CA LYS A 13 -0.07 10.15 6.84
C LYS A 13 0.25 8.72 6.38
N LYS A 14 1.53 8.37 6.37
CA LYS A 14 1.95 7.00 6.04
C LYS A 14 1.32 5.98 6.98
N THR A 15 1.38 6.24 8.27
CA THR A 15 0.76 5.38 9.29
C THR A 15 -0.74 5.24 9.07
N SER A 16 -1.41 6.35 8.79
CA SER A 16 -2.86 6.34 8.53
C SER A 16 -3.22 5.54 7.29
N MET A 17 -2.43 5.64 6.23
CA MET A 17 -2.65 4.90 5.00
C MET A 17 -2.50 3.40 5.22
N ILE A 18 -1.45 2.98 5.93
CA ILE A 18 -1.20 1.58 6.23
C ILE A 18 -2.30 1.02 7.12
N LYS A 19 -2.69 1.77 8.15
CA LYS A 19 -3.77 1.37 9.04
C LYS A 19 -5.09 1.20 8.27
N TRP A 20 -5.40 2.13 7.39
CA TRP A 20 -6.60 2.07 6.56
C TRP A 20 -6.60 0.79 5.71
N CYS A 21 -5.48 0.48 5.09
CA CYS A 21 -5.35 -0.73 4.28
C CYS A 21 -5.49 -2.00 5.13
N ASN A 22 -4.89 -2.02 6.31
CA ASN A 22 -5.02 -3.17 7.22
C ASN A 22 -6.47 -3.41 7.62
N GLU A 23 -7.23 -2.35 7.89
CA GLU A 23 -8.63 -2.45 8.27
C GLU A 23 -9.52 -2.83 7.09
N ARG A 24 -9.19 -2.37 5.89
CA ARG A 24 -10.02 -2.56 4.70
C ARG A 24 -9.72 -3.86 3.96
N PHE A 25 -8.44 -4.19 3.83
CA PHE A 25 -8.00 -5.31 2.99
C PHE A 25 -7.40 -6.46 3.78
N GLY A 26 -7.23 -6.29 5.09
CA GLY A 26 -6.57 -7.28 5.93
C GLY A 26 -5.12 -6.93 6.19
N LYS A 27 -4.57 -7.50 7.26
CA LYS A 27 -3.23 -7.21 7.72
C LYS A 27 -2.17 -7.68 6.73
N SER A 28 -1.14 -6.86 6.52
CA SER A 28 0.00 -7.25 5.69
C SER A 28 1.28 -6.67 6.28
N ASP A 29 2.39 -7.36 6.04
CA ASP A 29 3.73 -6.92 6.45
C ASP A 29 4.45 -6.28 5.27
N PRO A 30 5.43 -5.39 5.53
CA PRO A 30 6.25 -4.84 4.45
C PRO A 30 6.96 -5.93 3.67
N ASP A 31 6.99 -5.82 2.35
CA ASP A 31 7.67 -6.79 1.52
C ASP A 31 8.37 -6.08 0.37
N PRO A 32 9.72 -5.99 0.39
CA PRO A 32 10.48 -5.30 -0.65
C PRO A 32 10.38 -5.99 -2.02
N ARG A 33 9.92 -7.23 -2.05
CA ARG A 33 9.75 -7.97 -3.30
C ARG A 33 8.42 -7.64 -3.98
N GLY A 34 7.56 -6.85 -3.31
CA GLY A 34 6.20 -6.61 -3.77
C GLY A 34 5.28 -7.77 -3.45
N LEU A 35 4.24 -7.94 -4.24
CA LEU A 35 3.26 -9.01 -4.00
C LEU A 35 3.84 -10.36 -4.42
N VAL A 36 3.87 -11.29 -3.45
CA VAL A 36 4.35 -12.65 -3.66
C VAL A 36 3.30 -13.62 -3.09
N GLY A 37 2.98 -14.67 -3.85
CA GLY A 37 2.00 -15.64 -3.42
C GLY A 37 0.57 -15.11 -3.49
N ASN A 38 -0.22 -15.38 -2.45
CA ASN A 38 -1.64 -15.06 -2.41
C ASN A 38 -1.98 -13.78 -1.66
N LYS A 39 -1.01 -12.89 -1.48
CA LYS A 39 -1.25 -11.64 -0.78
C LYS A 39 -2.21 -10.76 -1.57
N ARG A 40 -3.16 -10.16 -0.87
CA ARG A 40 -4.10 -9.23 -1.47
C ARG A 40 -3.45 -7.87 -1.72
N TRP A 41 -2.61 -7.42 -0.77
CA TRP A 41 -1.88 -6.17 -0.87
C TRP A 41 -0.63 -6.24 0.01
N THR A 42 0.32 -5.35 -0.27
CA THR A 42 1.47 -5.14 0.61
C THR A 42 2.00 -3.73 0.40
N TYR A 43 3.01 -3.36 1.17
CA TYR A 43 3.65 -2.07 1.04
C TYR A 43 5.15 -2.20 1.27
N ASP A 44 5.90 -1.17 0.87
CA ASP A 44 7.34 -1.10 1.12
C ASP A 44 7.74 0.36 1.31
N CYS A 45 8.72 0.60 2.16
CA CYS A 45 9.28 1.92 2.42
C CYS A 45 10.76 1.92 2.05
N VAL A 46 11.16 2.85 1.18
CA VAL A 46 12.56 3.01 0.80
C VAL A 46 12.91 4.49 0.95
N GLY A 47 13.56 4.84 2.07
CA GLY A 47 13.83 6.23 2.40
C GLY A 47 12.54 7.04 2.51
N PRO A 48 12.42 8.18 1.82
CA PRO A 48 11.19 8.98 1.85
C PRO A 48 10.09 8.42 0.95
N LYS A 49 10.39 7.38 0.16
CA LYS A 49 9.43 6.80 -0.77
C LYS A 49 8.59 5.73 -0.11
N LEU A 50 7.32 5.68 -0.48
CA LEU A 50 6.38 4.67 0.00
C LEU A 50 5.68 4.05 -1.20
N PHE A 51 5.67 2.72 -1.22
CA PHE A 51 5.05 1.96 -2.31
C PHE A 51 3.92 1.09 -1.76
N PHE A 52 2.81 1.06 -2.49
CA PHE A 52 1.72 0.14 -2.21
C PHE A 52 1.51 -0.76 -3.41
N PHE A 53 1.30 -2.04 -3.15
CA PHE A 53 1.08 -3.05 -4.19
C PHE A 53 -0.28 -3.70 -3.96
N PHE A 54 -1.09 -3.77 -5.02
CA PHE A 54 -2.42 -4.38 -4.96
C PHE A 54 -2.53 -5.49 -6.00
N ASN A 55 -3.17 -6.58 -5.61
CA ASN A 55 -3.32 -7.74 -6.48
C ASN A 55 -4.49 -7.61 -7.45
N ASN A 56 -5.45 -6.73 -7.17
CA ASN A 56 -6.60 -6.54 -8.06
C ASN A 56 -6.94 -5.06 -8.23
N ASP A 57 -7.60 -4.76 -9.35
CA ASP A 57 -7.96 -3.39 -9.71
C ASP A 57 -8.93 -2.74 -8.74
N HIS A 58 -9.86 -3.52 -8.19
CA HIS A 58 -10.86 -3.00 -7.27
C HIS A 58 -10.22 -2.39 -6.03
N ASP A 59 -9.27 -3.09 -5.43
CA ASP A 59 -8.56 -2.59 -4.24
C ASP A 59 -7.73 -1.34 -4.58
N HIS A 60 -7.08 -1.35 -5.73
CA HIS A 60 -6.31 -0.21 -6.21
C HIS A 60 -7.20 1.03 -6.38
N ILE A 61 -8.35 0.86 -7.00
CA ILE A 61 -9.30 1.97 -7.23
C ILE A 61 -9.79 2.53 -5.90
N LEU A 62 -10.18 1.67 -4.96
CA LEU A 62 -10.62 2.12 -3.64
C LEU A 62 -9.54 2.92 -2.91
N PHE A 63 -8.30 2.44 -2.98
CA PHE A 63 -7.19 3.14 -2.37
C PHE A 63 -6.96 4.51 -3.03
N ALA A 64 -6.99 4.55 -4.35
CA ALA A 64 -6.77 5.79 -5.09
C ALA A 64 -7.86 6.83 -4.79
N LEU A 65 -9.11 6.40 -4.68
CA LEU A 65 -10.22 7.29 -4.33
C LEU A 65 -10.06 7.90 -2.94
N LYS A 66 -9.40 7.20 -2.03
CA LYS A 66 -9.19 7.67 -0.66
C LYS A 66 -7.96 8.56 -0.55
N TRP A 67 -6.86 8.21 -1.19
CA TRP A 67 -5.55 8.78 -0.90
C TRP A 67 -4.85 9.49 -2.06
N ALA A 68 -5.17 9.18 -3.27
CA ALA A 68 -4.50 9.78 -4.43
C ALA A 68 -5.06 11.13 -4.86
#